data_58c287c7e9867c0687b1ab93529c66f6
#
_entry.id   58c287c7e9867c0687b1ab93529c66f6
#
_cell.length_a   1.000
_cell.length_b   1.000
_cell.length_c   1.000
_cell.angle_alpha   90.00
_cell.angle_beta   90.00
_cell.angle_gamma   90.00
#
_symmetry.space_group_name_H-M   'P 1'
#
loop_
_entity.id
_entity.type
_entity.pdbx_description
1 polymer ?
#
loop_
_entity_poly.entity_id
_entity_poly.type
_entity_poly.pdbx_seq_one_letter_code
_entity_poly.pdbx_strand_id
1 'polypeptide(L)'
;MATTLKQYFPMLKERETLLVEIKSKSELNELFEEWTEEQQREFLDFCTEVRGIKFLYDGFFKEVMNPEYTPERLEEFLSLILGKTVKILEILPNDSTRIADEMTLLIMDIVVQLEDGTIVNLEVQKIDYKFPGERCACYSADLLLRQYKRVKRRKKKKFSYKDIKGVYTIVLFEKSPKEFHTYPDRYRHQSKQVFDSGLQWNLLQEYICNGDFLRFILQLED
;
A
#
# COMPACT_ATOMS: atom_id res chain seq x y z
N MET A 1 11.38 -13.12 28.64
CA MET A 1 9.95 -13.22 28.98
C MET A 1 9.21 -12.69 27.77
N ALA A 2 8.43 -13.52 27.10
CA ALA A 2 7.62 -13.07 25.99
C ALA A 2 6.59 -12.06 26.52
N THR A 3 6.64 -10.85 26.00
CA THR A 3 5.66 -9.79 26.27
C THR A 3 4.39 -10.17 25.53
N THR A 4 3.31 -10.44 26.26
CA THR A 4 2.03 -10.80 25.64
C THR A 4 1.35 -9.55 25.09
N LEU A 5 0.69 -9.65 23.93
CA LEU A 5 -0.09 -8.56 23.33
C LEU A 5 -1.09 -7.94 24.31
N LYS A 6 -1.60 -8.73 25.26
CA LYS A 6 -2.53 -8.30 26.31
C LYS A 6 -1.97 -7.18 27.19
N GLN A 7 -0.66 -7.04 27.33
CA GLN A 7 -0.02 -5.95 28.06
C GLN A 7 -0.16 -4.60 27.35
N TYR A 8 -0.21 -4.62 26.01
CA TYR A 8 -0.37 -3.43 25.18
C TYR A 8 -1.82 -3.16 24.80
N PHE A 9 -2.64 -4.22 24.78
CA PHE A 9 -4.05 -4.16 24.36
C PHE A 9 -4.94 -4.79 25.45
N PRO A 10 -5.20 -4.07 26.56
CA PRO A 10 -5.98 -4.59 27.67
C PRO A 10 -7.45 -4.89 27.33
N MET A 11 -7.90 -4.49 26.14
CA MET A 11 -9.23 -4.78 25.61
C MET A 11 -9.39 -6.19 25.02
N LEU A 12 -8.31 -6.96 24.93
CA LEU A 12 -8.36 -8.33 24.41
C LEU A 12 -9.17 -9.23 25.35
N LYS A 13 -10.12 -9.94 24.77
CA LYS A 13 -11.11 -10.76 25.49
C LYS A 13 -10.90 -12.24 25.19
N GLU A 14 -11.47 -13.07 26.07
CA GLU A 14 -11.56 -14.51 25.78
C GLU A 14 -12.53 -14.76 24.61
N ARG A 15 -12.26 -15.77 23.79
CA ARG A 15 -13.01 -16.07 22.55
C ARG A 15 -14.51 -16.22 22.76
N GLU A 16 -14.91 -16.92 23.82
CA GLU A 16 -16.31 -17.13 24.17
C GLU A 16 -17.02 -15.82 24.53
N THR A 17 -16.34 -14.98 25.32
CA THR A 17 -16.86 -13.66 25.70
C THR A 17 -17.06 -12.76 24.49
N LEU A 18 -16.09 -12.79 23.56
CA LEU A 18 -16.16 -12.02 22.32
C LEU A 18 -17.31 -12.48 21.44
N LEU A 19 -17.50 -13.80 21.26
CA LEU A 19 -18.61 -14.35 20.49
C LEU A 19 -19.99 -14.00 21.09
N VAL A 20 -20.11 -14.03 22.41
CA VAL A 20 -21.33 -13.59 23.10
C VAL A 20 -21.61 -12.11 22.83
N GLU A 21 -20.58 -11.27 22.89
CA GLU A 21 -20.70 -9.83 22.62
C GLU A 21 -21.12 -9.55 21.17
N ILE A 22 -20.49 -10.22 20.19
CA ILE A 22 -20.85 -10.10 18.77
C ILE A 22 -22.33 -10.47 18.59
N LYS A 23 -22.75 -11.63 19.09
CA LYS A 23 -24.12 -12.11 18.97
C LYS A 23 -25.16 -11.24 19.70
N SER A 24 -24.72 -10.51 20.73
CA SER A 24 -25.61 -9.61 21.49
C SER A 24 -25.94 -8.31 20.74
N LYS A 25 -25.19 -7.97 19.70
CA LYS A 25 -25.35 -6.76 18.90
C LYS A 25 -25.71 -7.13 17.46
N SER A 26 -26.95 -6.91 17.05
CA SER A 26 -27.48 -7.32 15.74
C SER A 26 -26.60 -6.90 14.58
N GLU A 27 -26.21 -5.60 14.53
CA GLU A 27 -25.38 -5.06 13.46
C GLU A 27 -23.98 -5.73 13.37
N LEU A 28 -23.35 -6.01 14.52
CA LEU A 28 -22.06 -6.69 14.54
C LEU A 28 -22.19 -8.16 14.14
N ASN A 29 -23.28 -8.82 14.56
CA ASN A 29 -23.52 -10.20 14.22
C ASN A 29 -23.77 -10.36 12.70
N GLU A 30 -24.57 -9.48 12.11
CA GLU A 30 -24.81 -9.46 10.67
C GLU A 30 -23.51 -9.30 9.88
N LEU A 31 -22.70 -8.31 10.22
CA LEU A 31 -21.38 -8.10 9.60
C LEU A 31 -20.45 -9.31 9.78
N PHE A 32 -20.45 -9.92 10.96
CA PHE A 32 -19.62 -11.08 11.25
C PHE A 32 -20.04 -12.31 10.45
N GLU A 33 -21.34 -12.54 10.28
CA GLU A 33 -21.90 -13.65 9.49
C GLU A 33 -21.68 -13.46 7.96
N GLU A 34 -21.51 -12.22 7.47
CA GLU A 34 -21.15 -11.95 6.08
C GLU A 34 -19.70 -12.35 5.75
N TRP A 35 -18.87 -12.51 6.76
CA TRP A 35 -17.47 -12.90 6.57
C TRP A 35 -17.33 -14.40 6.30
N THR A 36 -16.30 -14.77 5.54
CA THR A 36 -15.93 -16.17 5.37
C THR A 36 -15.43 -16.74 6.70
N GLU A 37 -15.52 -18.06 6.87
CA GLU A 37 -15.01 -18.76 8.07
C GLU A 37 -13.53 -18.43 8.35
N GLU A 38 -12.73 -18.22 7.29
CA GLU A 38 -11.32 -17.83 7.44
C GLU A 38 -11.20 -16.41 8.01
N GLN A 39 -11.99 -15.47 7.53
CA GLN A 39 -12.00 -14.08 8.04
C GLN A 39 -12.51 -14.02 9.48
N GLN A 40 -13.59 -14.75 9.79
CA GLN A 40 -14.11 -14.86 11.16
C GLN A 40 -13.05 -15.41 12.12
N ARG A 41 -12.35 -16.47 11.69
CA ARG A 41 -11.28 -17.09 12.49
C ARG A 41 -10.11 -16.12 12.69
N GLU A 42 -9.62 -15.46 11.62
CA GLU A 42 -8.52 -14.49 11.71
C GLU A 42 -8.88 -13.33 12.66
N PHE A 43 -10.10 -12.84 12.60
CA PHE A 43 -10.58 -11.78 13.49
C PHE A 43 -10.62 -12.24 14.96
N LEU A 44 -11.19 -13.43 15.22
CA LEU A 44 -11.23 -13.98 16.56
C LEU A 44 -9.83 -14.26 17.10
N ASP A 45 -8.94 -14.85 16.29
CA ASP A 45 -7.55 -15.13 16.67
C ASP A 45 -6.80 -13.84 17.01
N PHE A 46 -7.09 -12.75 16.30
CA PHE A 46 -6.55 -11.43 16.64
C PHE A 46 -7.10 -10.90 17.96
N CYS A 47 -8.42 -10.89 18.15
CA CYS A 47 -9.05 -10.38 19.36
C CYS A 47 -8.73 -11.18 20.63
N THR A 48 -8.22 -12.40 20.48
CA THR A 48 -7.89 -13.31 21.57
C THR A 48 -6.40 -13.59 21.76
N GLU A 49 -5.51 -12.82 21.12
CA GLU A 49 -4.05 -12.97 21.17
C GLU A 49 -3.48 -14.26 20.55
N VAL A 50 -4.29 -15.07 19.88
CA VAL A 50 -3.79 -16.28 19.21
C VAL A 50 -2.87 -15.90 18.04
N ARG A 51 -3.15 -14.78 17.42
CA ARG A 51 -2.33 -14.18 16.34
C ARG A 51 -2.25 -12.66 16.47
N GLY A 52 -1.10 -12.10 16.12
CA GLY A 52 -0.99 -10.65 15.85
C GLY A 52 -1.71 -10.28 14.55
N ILE A 53 -2.11 -9.02 14.41
CA ILE A 53 -2.54 -8.48 13.11
C ILE A 53 -1.36 -8.55 12.15
N LYS A 54 -1.59 -9.10 10.98
CA LYS A 54 -0.62 -8.96 9.90
C LYS A 54 -0.58 -7.51 9.45
N PHE A 55 0.62 -6.93 9.41
CA PHE A 55 0.81 -5.53 9.02
C PHE A 55 0.20 -5.23 7.64
N LEU A 56 0.26 -6.17 6.70
CA LEU A 56 -0.33 -6.04 5.36
C LEU A 56 -1.82 -6.41 5.29
N TYR A 57 -2.52 -6.50 6.42
CA TYR A 57 -3.96 -6.53 6.37
C TYR A 57 -4.46 -5.17 5.87
N ASP A 58 -5.17 -5.16 4.74
CA ASP A 58 -5.48 -3.95 3.96
C ASP A 58 -6.06 -2.80 4.81
N GLY A 59 -7.12 -3.06 5.58
CA GLY A 59 -7.72 -2.05 6.44
C GLY A 59 -6.77 -1.55 7.54
N PHE A 60 -5.99 -2.44 8.14
CA PHE A 60 -5.04 -2.07 9.18
C PHE A 60 -3.86 -1.26 8.62
N PHE A 61 -3.31 -1.69 7.48
CA PHE A 61 -2.23 -0.99 6.82
C PHE A 61 -2.64 0.44 6.43
N LYS A 62 -3.79 0.57 5.79
CA LYS A 62 -4.34 1.87 5.39
C LYS A 62 -4.55 2.80 6.58
N GLU A 63 -5.04 2.29 7.69
CA GLU A 63 -5.24 3.08 8.92
C GLU A 63 -3.91 3.50 9.54
N VAL A 64 -2.96 2.55 9.70
CA VAL A 64 -1.64 2.83 10.30
C VAL A 64 -0.80 3.77 9.45
N MET A 65 -0.89 3.64 8.12
CA MET A 65 -0.12 4.45 7.15
C MET A 65 -0.91 5.65 6.62
N ASN A 66 -2.07 5.95 7.21
CA ASN A 66 -2.90 7.06 6.78
C ASN A 66 -2.16 8.40 6.97
N PRO A 67 -1.81 9.09 5.87
CA PRO A 67 -1.06 10.34 5.96
C PRO A 67 -1.86 11.51 6.51
N GLU A 68 -3.20 11.39 6.64
CA GLU A 68 -4.03 12.41 7.29
C GLU A 68 -3.79 12.48 8.80
N TYR A 69 -3.42 11.35 9.43
CA TYR A 69 -3.20 11.27 10.86
C TYR A 69 -1.72 11.38 11.25
N THR A 70 -0.85 10.66 10.52
CA THR A 70 0.59 10.57 10.83
C THR A 70 1.42 10.57 9.55
N PRO A 71 1.56 11.73 8.85
CA PRO A 71 2.32 11.80 7.62
C PRO A 71 3.78 11.37 7.81
N GLU A 72 4.38 11.64 8.97
CA GLU A 72 5.78 11.30 9.28
C GLU A 72 6.04 9.80 9.19
N ARG A 73 5.09 8.97 9.61
CA ARG A 73 5.21 7.50 9.53
C ARG A 73 5.29 7.02 8.08
N LEU A 74 4.42 7.55 7.24
CA LEU A 74 4.45 7.24 5.81
C LEU A 74 5.70 7.80 5.13
N GLU A 75 6.15 9.01 5.49
CA GLU A 75 7.38 9.61 5.00
C GLU A 75 8.61 8.74 5.32
N GLU A 76 8.72 8.28 6.55
CA GLU A 76 9.82 7.39 6.97
C GLU A 76 9.79 6.08 6.19
N PHE A 77 8.61 5.45 6.10
CA PHE A 77 8.41 4.22 5.35
C PHE A 77 8.78 4.38 3.86
N LEU A 78 8.29 5.43 3.21
CA LEU A 78 8.62 5.72 1.82
C LEU A 78 10.11 6.04 1.65
N SER A 79 10.73 6.73 2.61
CA SER A 79 12.16 7.04 2.58
C SER A 79 13.02 5.78 2.59
N LEU A 80 12.65 4.78 3.37
CA LEU A 80 13.31 3.47 3.40
C LEU A 80 13.20 2.75 2.04
N ILE A 81 11.99 2.71 1.47
CA ILE A 81 11.77 2.05 0.18
C ILE A 81 12.52 2.77 -0.96
N LEU A 82 12.44 4.09 -1.00
CA LEU A 82 13.01 4.88 -2.09
C LEU A 82 14.52 5.12 -1.93
N GLY A 83 15.07 4.86 -0.75
CA GLY A 83 16.50 5.08 -0.44
C GLY A 83 16.90 6.55 -0.43
N LYS A 84 15.97 7.45 -0.16
CA LYS A 84 16.18 8.90 -0.04
C LYS A 84 15.17 9.49 0.93
N THR A 85 15.54 10.53 1.64
CA THR A 85 14.59 11.27 2.49
C THR A 85 13.51 11.90 1.63
N VAL A 86 12.24 11.67 1.98
CA VAL A 86 11.08 12.25 1.30
C VAL A 86 10.19 12.97 2.30
N LYS A 87 9.49 13.97 1.78
CA LYS A 87 8.45 14.70 2.51
C LYS A 87 7.19 14.74 1.66
N ILE A 88 6.05 14.53 2.32
CA ILE A 88 4.75 14.57 1.67
C ILE A 88 4.29 16.03 1.57
N LEU A 89 3.96 16.46 0.35
CA LEU A 89 3.40 17.77 0.10
C LEU A 89 1.88 17.78 0.23
N GLU A 90 1.23 16.78 -0.39
CA GLU A 90 -0.23 16.65 -0.37
C GLU A 90 -0.67 15.20 -0.59
N ILE A 91 -1.85 14.87 -0.07
CA ILE A 91 -2.54 13.61 -0.32
C ILE A 91 -3.39 13.80 -1.57
N LEU A 92 -3.33 12.84 -2.48
CA LEU A 92 -4.07 12.88 -3.73
C LEU A 92 -5.26 11.91 -3.68
N PRO A 93 -6.35 12.21 -4.44
CA PRO A 93 -7.44 11.26 -4.58
C PRO A 93 -6.95 9.91 -5.11
N ASN A 94 -7.38 8.84 -4.47
CA ASN A 94 -7.00 7.46 -4.78
C ASN A 94 -7.88 6.81 -5.85
N ASP A 95 -9.00 7.43 -6.22
CA ASP A 95 -9.87 6.98 -7.29
C ASP A 95 -9.54 7.67 -8.63
N SER A 96 -9.55 6.93 -9.72
CA SER A 96 -9.42 7.50 -11.05
C SER A 96 -10.70 8.25 -11.44
N THR A 97 -10.55 9.44 -12.01
CA THR A 97 -11.64 10.01 -12.81
C THR A 97 -11.88 9.09 -14.00
N ARG A 98 -13.14 8.66 -14.20
CA ARG A 98 -13.57 7.75 -15.27
C ARG A 98 -12.81 8.02 -16.56
N ILE A 99 -11.98 7.09 -17.00
CA ILE A 99 -11.37 7.10 -18.33
C ILE A 99 -12.34 6.34 -19.20
N ALA A 100 -13.09 7.07 -20.04
CA ALA A 100 -14.12 6.56 -20.94
C ALA A 100 -15.34 5.88 -20.28
N ASP A 101 -16.41 5.67 -21.07
CA ASP A 101 -17.74 5.20 -20.64
C ASP A 101 -17.81 3.80 -20.01
N GLU A 102 -16.70 3.13 -19.80
CA GLU A 102 -16.64 1.83 -19.14
C GLU A 102 -16.40 2.01 -17.65
N MET A 103 -17.27 1.42 -16.83
CA MET A 103 -17.42 1.58 -15.39
C MET A 103 -16.28 1.01 -14.52
N THR A 104 -15.09 0.83 -15.05
CA THR A 104 -13.96 0.31 -14.27
C THR A 104 -13.17 1.46 -13.65
N LEU A 105 -13.42 1.73 -12.38
CA LEU A 105 -12.60 2.64 -11.58
C LEU A 105 -11.31 1.93 -11.18
N LEU A 106 -10.16 2.55 -11.49
CA LEU A 106 -8.91 2.17 -10.86
C LEU A 106 -8.90 2.78 -9.46
N ILE A 107 -9.08 1.95 -8.44
CA ILE A 107 -9.00 2.36 -7.04
C ILE A 107 -7.59 2.02 -6.56
N MET A 108 -6.89 3.01 -6.04
CA MET A 108 -5.56 2.92 -5.47
C MET A 108 -5.64 2.97 -3.94
N ASP A 109 -4.63 2.44 -3.24
CA ASP A 109 -4.67 2.42 -1.79
C ASP A 109 -4.28 3.77 -1.17
N ILE A 110 -3.04 4.20 -1.36
CA ILE A 110 -2.54 5.47 -0.84
C ILE A 110 -1.80 6.21 -1.95
N VAL A 111 -2.23 7.43 -2.26
CA VAL A 111 -1.57 8.27 -3.28
C VAL A 111 -1.16 9.60 -2.67
N VAL A 112 0.13 9.90 -2.77
CA VAL A 112 0.68 11.16 -2.24
C VAL A 112 1.57 11.85 -3.29
N GLN A 113 1.67 13.18 -3.17
CA GLN A 113 2.67 13.96 -3.88
C GLN A 113 3.76 14.38 -2.90
N LEU A 114 4.99 14.16 -3.28
CA LEU A 114 6.17 14.58 -2.52
C LEU A 114 6.53 16.04 -2.82
N GLU A 115 7.34 16.67 -1.97
CA GLU A 115 7.81 18.07 -2.15
C GLU A 115 8.56 18.28 -3.46
N ASP A 116 9.30 17.26 -3.96
CA ASP A 116 9.99 17.33 -5.26
C ASP A 116 9.02 17.25 -6.46
N GLY A 117 7.72 17.07 -6.18
CA GLY A 117 6.64 16.94 -7.15
C GLY A 117 6.40 15.52 -7.64
N THR A 118 7.20 14.54 -7.24
CA THR A 118 7.00 13.12 -7.53
C THR A 118 5.66 12.65 -6.95
N ILE A 119 4.92 11.84 -7.70
CA ILE A 119 3.73 11.16 -7.20
C ILE A 119 4.11 9.75 -6.80
N VAL A 120 3.67 9.33 -5.63
CA VAL A 120 3.85 7.96 -5.13
C VAL A 120 2.47 7.33 -4.93
N ASN A 121 2.27 6.17 -5.53
CA ASN A 121 1.17 5.26 -5.28
C ASN A 121 1.70 4.08 -4.47
N LEU A 122 1.12 3.82 -3.32
CA LEU A 122 1.47 2.71 -2.45
C LEU A 122 0.30 1.74 -2.39
N GLU A 123 0.51 0.52 -2.85
CA GLU A 123 -0.48 -0.55 -2.97
C GLU A 123 -0.13 -1.71 -2.05
N VAL A 124 -1.12 -2.29 -1.41
CA VAL A 124 -1.00 -3.54 -0.65
C VAL A 124 -1.68 -4.67 -1.39
N GLN A 125 -0.97 -5.76 -1.61
CA GLN A 125 -1.48 -6.91 -2.34
C GLN A 125 -1.29 -8.20 -1.56
N LYS A 126 -2.40 -8.83 -1.19
CA LYS A 126 -2.38 -10.08 -0.42
C LYS A 126 -1.93 -11.27 -1.28
N ILE A 127 -2.33 -11.32 -2.55
CA ILE A 127 -2.14 -12.48 -3.42
C ILE A 127 -1.52 -12.05 -4.75
N ASP A 128 -0.44 -12.71 -5.14
CA ASP A 128 0.40 -12.42 -6.30
C ASP A 128 -0.34 -12.39 -7.65
N TYR A 129 -1.20 -13.39 -7.91
CA TYR A 129 -1.86 -13.53 -9.21
C TYR A 129 -2.93 -12.46 -9.50
N LYS A 130 -3.30 -11.66 -8.51
CA LYS A 130 -4.28 -10.57 -8.66
C LYS A 130 -3.68 -9.22 -9.00
N PHE A 131 -2.37 -9.12 -9.04
CA PHE A 131 -1.68 -7.88 -9.36
C PHE A 131 -0.60 -8.10 -10.44
N PRO A 132 -0.99 -8.28 -11.71
CA PRO A 132 -0.03 -8.39 -12.80
C PRO A 132 0.70 -7.06 -13.04
N GLY A 133 1.88 -7.13 -13.67
CA GLY A 133 2.68 -5.95 -14.01
C GLY A 133 1.92 -4.92 -14.85
N GLU A 134 0.99 -5.39 -15.70
CA GLU A 134 0.11 -4.55 -16.51
C GLU A 134 -0.78 -3.64 -15.65
N ARG A 135 -1.25 -4.13 -14.52
CA ARG A 135 -2.03 -3.30 -13.57
C ARG A 135 -1.17 -2.20 -12.97
N CYS A 136 0.07 -2.50 -12.62
CA CYS A 136 1.04 -1.53 -12.15
C CYS A 136 1.27 -0.41 -13.19
N ALA A 137 1.45 -0.80 -14.45
CA ALA A 137 1.61 0.14 -15.56
C ALA A 137 0.36 1.01 -15.77
N CYS A 138 -0.85 0.44 -15.65
CA CYS A 138 -2.11 1.19 -15.74
C CYS A 138 -2.22 2.25 -14.63
N TYR A 139 -1.88 1.92 -13.40
CA TYR A 139 -1.86 2.88 -12.30
C TYR A 139 -0.87 4.01 -12.54
N SER A 140 0.35 3.67 -12.93
CA SER A 140 1.39 4.65 -13.25
C SER A 140 0.97 5.59 -14.40
N ALA A 141 0.35 5.04 -15.44
CA ALA A 141 -0.14 5.82 -16.59
C ALA A 141 -1.28 6.77 -16.20
N ASP A 142 -2.25 6.31 -15.41
CA ASP A 142 -3.36 7.14 -14.94
C ASP A 142 -2.84 8.31 -14.08
N LEU A 143 -1.96 8.05 -13.15
CA LEU A 143 -1.36 9.09 -12.30
C LEU A 143 -0.54 10.10 -13.11
N LEU A 144 0.20 9.64 -14.12
CA LEU A 144 0.95 10.49 -15.02
C LEU A 144 0.02 11.43 -15.80
N LEU A 145 -1.09 10.89 -16.34
CA LEU A 145 -2.07 11.68 -17.08
C LEU A 145 -2.83 12.67 -16.17
N ARG A 146 -3.14 12.27 -14.95
CA ARG A 146 -3.73 13.18 -13.96
C ARG A 146 -2.78 14.32 -13.62
N GLN A 147 -1.48 14.01 -13.40
CA GLN A 147 -0.45 15.01 -13.16
C GLN A 147 -0.34 15.96 -14.35
N TYR A 148 -0.26 15.45 -15.59
CA TYR A 148 -0.22 16.27 -16.80
C TYR A 148 -1.39 17.23 -16.88
N LYS A 149 -2.64 16.75 -16.72
CA LYS A 149 -3.84 17.59 -16.76
C LYS A 149 -3.77 18.70 -15.70
N ARG A 150 -3.41 18.37 -14.47
CA ARG A 150 -3.31 19.29 -13.33
C ARG A 150 -2.24 20.35 -13.56
N VAL A 151 -1.03 19.98 -13.95
CA VAL A 151 0.08 20.90 -14.18
C VAL A 151 -0.20 21.81 -15.38
N LYS A 152 -0.68 21.25 -16.48
CA LYS A 152 -1.06 22.03 -17.68
C LYS A 152 -2.15 23.06 -17.37
N ARG A 153 -3.18 22.67 -16.60
CA ARG A 153 -4.27 23.59 -16.18
C ARG A 153 -3.74 24.74 -15.31
N ARG A 154 -2.81 24.45 -14.40
CA ARG A 154 -2.21 25.44 -13.50
C ARG A 154 -1.26 26.39 -14.23
N LYS A 155 -0.37 25.86 -15.07
CA LYS A 155 0.67 26.66 -15.76
C LYS A 155 0.20 27.31 -17.06
N LYS A 156 -0.87 26.82 -17.65
CA LYS A 156 -1.44 27.34 -18.92
C LYS A 156 -0.37 27.48 -20.02
N LYS A 157 -0.16 28.71 -20.55
CA LYS A 157 0.82 29.00 -21.59
C LYS A 157 2.29 28.80 -21.15
N LYS A 158 2.58 28.75 -19.84
CA LYS A 158 3.93 28.53 -19.28
C LYS A 158 4.23 27.04 -19.07
N PHE A 159 3.32 26.13 -19.46
CA PHE A 159 3.52 24.70 -19.32
C PHE A 159 4.67 24.19 -20.20
N SER A 160 5.51 23.34 -19.63
CA SER A 160 6.51 22.54 -20.32
C SER A 160 6.38 21.08 -19.88
N TYR A 161 6.68 20.12 -20.75
CA TYR A 161 6.75 18.70 -20.38
C TYR A 161 7.80 18.42 -19.29
N LYS A 162 8.82 19.28 -19.14
CA LYS A 162 9.78 19.21 -18.03
C LYS A 162 9.16 19.48 -16.65
N ASP A 163 7.95 20.02 -16.61
CA ASP A 163 7.21 20.25 -15.38
C ASP A 163 6.57 18.97 -14.82
N ILE A 164 6.49 17.92 -15.65
CA ILE A 164 6.01 16.62 -15.25
C ILE A 164 7.11 15.92 -14.45
N LYS A 165 6.72 15.42 -13.28
CA LYS A 165 7.62 14.74 -12.34
C LYS A 165 7.37 13.23 -12.34
N GLY A 166 8.25 12.49 -11.69
CA GLY A 166 8.17 11.04 -11.63
C GLY A 166 6.86 10.53 -11.01
N VAL A 167 6.46 9.36 -11.44
CA VAL A 167 5.39 8.58 -10.82
C VAL A 167 5.99 7.25 -10.39
N TYR A 168 5.90 6.95 -9.11
CA TYR A 168 6.42 5.74 -8.49
C TYR A 168 5.25 4.91 -7.98
N THR A 169 5.12 3.69 -8.47
CA THR A 169 4.15 2.72 -7.97
C THR A 169 4.89 1.69 -7.12
N ILE A 170 4.55 1.64 -5.84
CA ILE A 170 5.12 0.73 -4.86
C ILE A 170 4.06 -0.32 -4.55
N VAL A 171 4.40 -1.59 -4.71
CA VAL A 171 3.51 -2.71 -4.40
C VAL A 171 4.12 -3.54 -3.30
N LEU A 172 3.41 -3.65 -2.19
CA LEU A 172 3.76 -4.50 -1.06
C LEU A 172 3.00 -5.80 -1.16
N PHE A 173 3.69 -6.90 -1.38
CA PHE A 173 3.08 -8.23 -1.43
C PHE A 173 3.18 -8.95 -0.09
N GLU A 174 2.10 -9.54 0.39
CA GLU A 174 2.15 -10.58 1.43
C GLU A 174 2.72 -11.88 0.85
N LYS A 175 2.28 -12.23 -0.38
CA LYS A 175 2.82 -13.35 -1.17
C LYS A 175 3.16 -12.80 -2.54
N SER A 176 4.44 -12.59 -2.81
CA SER A 176 4.92 -12.04 -4.08
C SER A 176 4.87 -13.08 -5.21
N PRO A 177 4.83 -12.61 -6.47
CA PRO A 177 4.96 -13.48 -7.64
C PRO A 177 6.23 -14.34 -7.62
N LYS A 178 6.11 -15.57 -8.14
CA LYS A 178 7.21 -16.57 -8.09
C LYS A 178 8.49 -16.10 -8.76
N GLU A 179 8.39 -15.25 -9.75
CA GLU A 179 9.52 -14.67 -10.48
C GLU A 179 10.49 -13.93 -9.56
N PHE A 180 9.98 -13.30 -8.50
CA PHE A 180 10.80 -12.58 -7.53
C PHE A 180 11.48 -13.52 -6.53
N HIS A 181 11.01 -14.76 -6.37
CA HIS A 181 11.61 -15.76 -5.49
C HIS A 181 12.93 -16.32 -6.03
N THR A 182 13.25 -16.09 -7.30
CA THR A 182 14.57 -16.46 -7.86
C THR A 182 15.71 -15.61 -7.29
N TYR A 183 15.38 -14.54 -6.56
CA TYR A 183 16.32 -13.64 -5.90
C TYR A 183 16.09 -13.64 -4.38
N PRO A 184 16.46 -14.71 -3.66
CA PRO A 184 16.08 -14.92 -2.26
C PRO A 184 16.61 -13.82 -1.32
N ASP A 185 17.73 -13.19 -1.65
CA ASP A 185 18.33 -12.12 -0.85
C ASP A 185 17.82 -10.72 -1.22
N ARG A 186 16.85 -10.64 -2.12
CA ARG A 186 16.26 -9.36 -2.55
C ARG A 186 14.82 -9.26 -2.14
N TYR A 187 14.55 -8.41 -1.18
CA TYR A 187 13.18 -8.13 -0.70
C TYR A 187 12.52 -6.97 -1.41
N ARG A 188 13.32 -6.15 -2.12
CA ARG A 188 12.87 -5.00 -2.90
C ARG A 188 13.44 -5.07 -4.32
N HIS A 189 12.56 -5.03 -5.31
CA HIS A 189 12.89 -4.97 -6.72
C HIS A 189 12.46 -3.61 -7.27
N GLN A 190 13.30 -2.97 -8.05
CA GLN A 190 13.04 -1.67 -8.67
C GLN A 190 13.13 -1.81 -10.19
N SER A 191 12.06 -1.42 -10.90
CA SER A 191 12.11 -1.27 -12.34
C SER A 191 12.83 0.02 -12.73
N LYS A 192 13.55 0.00 -13.82
CA LYS A 192 14.21 1.17 -14.42
C LYS A 192 14.06 1.11 -15.92
N GLN A 193 13.72 2.23 -16.53
CA GLN A 193 13.73 2.34 -17.98
C GLN A 193 15.17 2.62 -18.45
N VAL A 194 15.78 1.62 -19.05
CA VAL A 194 17.17 1.69 -19.55
C VAL A 194 17.14 1.40 -21.05
N PHE A 195 17.71 2.32 -21.83
CA PHE A 195 17.93 2.11 -23.25
C PHE A 195 19.13 1.17 -23.49
N ASP A 196 19.21 0.58 -24.64
CA ASP A 196 20.34 -0.25 -25.09
C ASP A 196 21.69 0.52 -25.05
N SER A 197 21.63 1.84 -25.19
CA SER A 197 22.77 2.75 -25.04
C SER A 197 23.21 2.98 -23.57
N GLY A 198 22.48 2.45 -22.58
CA GLY A 198 22.72 2.68 -21.16
C GLY A 198 22.09 3.95 -20.61
N LEU A 199 21.46 4.79 -21.43
CA LEU A 199 20.71 5.95 -20.96
C LEU A 199 19.52 5.50 -20.11
N GLN A 200 19.20 6.27 -19.06
CA GLN A 200 18.11 5.96 -18.14
C GLN A 200 17.07 7.07 -18.13
N TRP A 201 15.81 6.68 -18.23
CA TRP A 201 14.68 7.55 -17.94
C TRP A 201 13.97 7.06 -16.67
N ASN A 202 13.78 7.96 -15.73
CA ASN A 202 13.24 7.64 -14.41
C ASN A 202 11.88 8.29 -14.17
N LEU A 203 11.07 8.48 -15.23
CA LEU A 203 9.76 9.10 -15.11
C LEU A 203 8.74 8.17 -14.45
N LEU A 204 8.72 6.91 -14.89
CA LEU A 204 7.89 5.86 -14.30
C LEU A 204 8.81 4.85 -13.64
N GLN A 205 8.58 4.56 -12.37
CA GLN A 205 9.33 3.57 -11.61
C GLN A 205 8.38 2.72 -10.80
N GLU A 206 8.67 1.43 -10.75
CA GLU A 206 7.92 0.46 -9.97
C GLU A 206 8.85 -0.14 -8.91
N TYR A 207 8.32 -0.30 -7.72
CA TYR A 207 8.99 -0.94 -6.60
C TYR A 207 8.14 -2.10 -6.13
N ILE A 208 8.66 -3.31 -6.25
CA ILE A 208 8.01 -4.52 -5.78
C ILE A 208 8.71 -4.95 -4.51
N CYS A 209 7.95 -4.99 -3.42
CA CYS A 209 8.43 -5.41 -2.11
C CYS A 209 7.72 -6.71 -1.73
N ASN A 210 8.47 -7.77 -1.49
CA ASN A 210 7.92 -9.05 -1.04
C ASN A 210 7.66 -9.06 0.48
N GLY A 211 6.91 -10.05 0.97
CA GLY A 211 6.46 -10.09 2.36
C GLY A 211 7.57 -10.01 3.41
N ASP A 212 8.75 -10.57 3.11
CA ASP A 212 9.89 -10.53 4.01
C ASP A 212 10.56 -9.16 4.08
N PHE A 213 10.31 -8.28 3.11
CA PHE A 213 10.78 -6.90 3.13
C PHE A 213 10.31 -6.13 4.39
N LEU A 214 9.07 -6.34 4.80
CA LEU A 214 8.54 -5.72 6.02
C LEU A 214 9.20 -6.26 7.27
N ARG A 215 9.47 -7.56 7.33
CA ARG A 215 10.24 -8.16 8.42
C ARG A 215 11.64 -7.54 8.50
N PHE A 216 12.29 -7.39 7.35
CA PHE A 216 13.62 -6.76 7.26
C PHE A 216 13.61 -5.30 7.71
N ILE A 217 12.62 -4.48 7.25
CA ILE A 217 12.54 -3.06 7.63
C ILE A 217 12.18 -2.87 9.10
N LEU A 218 11.24 -3.67 9.61
CA LEU A 218 10.73 -3.52 10.98
C LEU A 218 11.61 -4.24 12.00
N GLN A 219 12.68 -4.92 11.57
CA GLN A 219 13.58 -5.73 12.42
C GLN A 219 12.78 -6.69 13.32
N LEU A 220 11.70 -7.24 12.80
CA LEU A 220 10.89 -8.22 13.50
C LEU A 220 11.68 -9.53 13.52
N GLU A 221 12.23 -9.86 14.68
CA GLU A 221 12.79 -11.18 14.96
C GLU A 221 11.67 -12.24 14.97
N ASP A 222 11.99 -13.48 14.51
CA ASP A 222 11.07 -14.62 14.51
C ASP A 222 10.65 -15.04 15.92
#